data_99d27e73ce17048767dc3c3895f4e972
#
_entry.id   99d27e73ce17048767dc3c3895f4e972
#
_cell.length_a   1.000
_cell.length_b   1.000
_cell.length_c   1.000
_cell.angle_alpha   90.00
_cell.angle_beta   90.00
_cell.angle_gamma   90.00
#
_symmetry.space_group_name_H-M   'P 1'
#
loop_
_entity.id
_entity.type
_entity.pdbx_description
1 polymer ?
#
loop_
_entity_poly.entity_id
_entity_poly.type
_entity_poly.pdbx_seq_one_letter_code
_entity_poly.pdbx_strand_id
1 'polypeptide(L)'
;MTTQDYRTRSPLRIFLSYFKPHWKLFTLDISCAVLIAMVDLAFPLISRTALYHWLPEKNYRVFFIVMAVVALAFVLRAGLYYIVTYWGHTFGIRVEADIRRDLFHHMQALGFDFYDRNRTGQLMSRLTTDLFELTELAHHGPEDLTISVITIVGALAVMFRIEWRMAILIMVIIPIFLVVLLLLRGGMSRASVAAKQKTGAINAEIESGLSGIRTVKAFGNERIQQQRFDCANETFKTAKRGFHKEMGRFNATMELFVTLLNVAVIAGGGWLMMGGHMDYVDLITFSLYITTFITPVRKLTNFAELFSNGFAGLHRFIELMGTEPAITDAPDAAAMPAVRGAIDVNDVSFTYDGADEVLHHVTLHVAVGETVAVVGPSGGGKSTLCQLIPRFYDVTEGSIAIDGVDVRHIRLDDLRRAIGVVQQDVFLFAGTVRDNIRYGRPDASDEEVENAARRAEIYEDILAMPQGFDTYVGERGVLLSGGQKQRIAIARIFLKDPPILILDEATSALDSVTEAKIQHAFDLLARGRTTLIIAHRLSTIRSAHRILVVQEGRIAEQGSHEELLRKQGAYARLYHTQNLGEIPYETGEDRSDQ
;
A
#
# COMPACT_ATOMS: atom_id res chain seq x y z
N MET A 1 19.42 -3.73 1.50
CA MET A 1 19.81 -2.53 0.74
C MET A 1 19.49 -1.32 1.57
N THR A 2 20.29 -0.25 1.48
CA THR A 2 19.99 1.03 2.14
C THR A 2 19.06 1.88 1.27
N THR A 3 18.39 2.88 1.86
CA THR A 3 17.55 3.84 1.13
C THR A 3 18.32 4.52 -0.01
N GLN A 4 19.60 4.83 0.23
CA GLN A 4 20.50 5.40 -0.78
C GLN A 4 20.76 4.44 -1.96
N ASP A 5 20.81 3.13 -1.73
CA ASP A 5 20.94 2.13 -2.80
C ASP A 5 19.73 2.19 -3.76
N TYR A 6 18.52 2.40 -3.23
CA TYR A 6 17.31 2.52 -4.06
C TYR A 6 17.27 3.81 -4.89
N ARG A 7 17.92 4.87 -4.44
CA ARG A 7 18.02 6.15 -5.19
C ARG A 7 19.10 6.13 -6.27
N THR A 8 20.19 5.39 -6.06
CA THR A 8 21.39 5.48 -6.91
C THR A 8 21.52 4.34 -7.92
N ARG A 9 20.97 3.16 -7.62
CA ARG A 9 21.07 2.00 -8.51
C ARG A 9 20.01 2.01 -9.60
N SER A 10 20.33 1.41 -10.76
CA SER A 10 19.34 1.26 -11.83
C SER A 10 18.18 0.37 -11.37
N PRO A 11 16.92 0.68 -11.75
CA PRO A 11 15.73 -0.10 -11.40
C PRO A 11 15.87 -1.59 -11.67
N LEU A 12 16.41 -1.94 -12.84
CA LEU A 12 16.62 -3.33 -13.24
C LEU A 12 17.60 -4.07 -12.31
N ARG A 13 18.65 -3.41 -11.84
CA ARG A 13 19.63 -4.02 -10.90
C ARG A 13 18.99 -4.28 -9.54
N ILE A 14 18.15 -3.36 -9.07
CA ILE A 14 17.39 -3.53 -7.83
C ILE A 14 16.44 -4.74 -7.98
N PHE A 15 15.70 -4.79 -9.07
CA PHE A 15 14.77 -5.89 -9.34
C PHE A 15 15.46 -7.24 -9.40
N LEU A 16 16.55 -7.35 -10.15
CA LEU A 16 17.33 -8.59 -10.27
C LEU A 16 17.99 -9.02 -8.95
N SER A 17 18.18 -8.10 -7.99
CA SER A 17 18.74 -8.47 -6.70
C SER A 17 17.80 -9.37 -5.88
N TYR A 18 16.49 -9.25 -6.09
CA TYR A 18 15.47 -10.12 -5.47
C TYR A 18 15.40 -11.52 -6.09
N PHE A 19 16.00 -11.73 -7.28
CA PHE A 19 16.11 -13.06 -7.88
C PHE A 19 17.23 -13.89 -7.22
N LYS A 20 18.25 -13.22 -6.69
CA LYS A 20 19.44 -13.86 -6.15
C LYS A 20 19.17 -14.93 -5.06
N PRO A 21 18.26 -14.72 -4.09
CA PRO A 21 17.92 -15.77 -3.11
C PRO A 21 17.22 -16.98 -3.73
N HIS A 22 16.53 -16.79 -4.87
CA HIS A 22 15.66 -17.79 -5.49
C HIS A 22 16.20 -18.29 -6.84
N TRP A 23 17.48 -18.06 -7.17
CA TRP A 23 18.07 -18.35 -8.46
C TRP A 23 17.91 -19.81 -8.91
N LYS A 24 17.85 -20.77 -7.96
CA LYS A 24 17.66 -22.19 -8.27
C LYS A 24 16.29 -22.47 -8.92
N LEU A 25 15.25 -21.82 -8.43
CA LEU A 25 13.91 -21.92 -9.01
C LEU A 25 13.83 -21.25 -10.36
N PHE A 26 14.42 -20.06 -10.48
CA PHE A 26 14.50 -19.33 -11.73
C PHE A 26 15.25 -20.12 -12.82
N THR A 27 16.40 -20.72 -12.52
CA THR A 27 17.14 -21.54 -13.47
C THR A 27 16.42 -22.83 -13.84
N LEU A 28 15.73 -23.46 -12.91
CA LEU A 28 14.87 -24.62 -13.18
C LEU A 28 13.76 -24.25 -14.17
N ASP A 29 13.06 -23.14 -13.92
CA ASP A 29 11.98 -22.62 -14.76
C ASP A 29 12.45 -22.37 -16.19
N ILE A 30 13.48 -21.55 -16.36
CA ILE A 30 14.06 -21.24 -17.68
C ILE A 30 14.59 -22.50 -18.39
N SER A 31 15.22 -23.42 -17.67
CA SER A 31 15.72 -24.67 -18.26
C SER A 31 14.58 -25.54 -18.79
N CYS A 32 13.49 -25.67 -18.03
CA CYS A 32 12.30 -26.39 -18.48
C CYS A 32 11.63 -25.69 -19.67
N ALA A 33 11.55 -24.35 -19.66
CA ALA A 33 11.04 -23.56 -20.78
C ALA A 33 11.84 -23.77 -22.07
N VAL A 34 13.17 -23.80 -21.97
CA VAL A 34 14.06 -24.12 -23.11
C VAL A 34 13.79 -25.54 -23.64
N LEU A 35 13.67 -26.54 -22.75
CA LEU A 35 13.38 -27.91 -23.14
C LEU A 35 12.03 -28.05 -23.86
N ILE A 36 11.00 -27.35 -23.38
CA ILE A 36 9.69 -27.28 -24.04
C ILE A 36 9.83 -26.73 -25.45
N ALA A 37 10.52 -25.60 -25.61
CA ALA A 37 10.75 -24.98 -26.92
C ALA A 37 11.52 -25.92 -27.87
N MET A 38 12.51 -26.66 -27.37
CA MET A 38 13.25 -27.68 -28.18
C MET A 38 12.35 -28.80 -28.65
N VAL A 39 11.46 -29.34 -27.81
CA VAL A 39 10.51 -30.39 -28.20
C VAL A 39 9.55 -29.86 -29.27
N ASP A 40 9.05 -28.62 -29.12
CA ASP A 40 8.16 -28.00 -30.12
C ASP A 40 8.84 -27.77 -31.45
N LEU A 41 10.12 -27.39 -31.45
CA LEU A 41 10.93 -27.23 -32.68
C LEU A 41 11.30 -28.56 -33.35
N ALA A 42 11.52 -29.62 -32.57
CA ALA A 42 11.93 -30.92 -33.10
C ALA A 42 10.80 -31.66 -33.83
N PHE A 43 9.54 -31.47 -33.39
CA PHE A 43 8.41 -32.21 -33.94
C PHE A 43 8.19 -32.06 -35.46
N PRO A 44 8.13 -30.83 -36.02
CA PRO A 44 8.00 -30.68 -37.49
C PRO A 44 9.15 -31.32 -38.25
N LEU A 45 10.39 -31.25 -37.72
CA LEU A 45 11.57 -31.84 -38.37
C LEU A 45 11.54 -33.37 -38.37
N ILE A 46 11.14 -33.98 -37.25
CA ILE A 46 10.94 -35.43 -37.15
C ILE A 46 9.81 -35.86 -38.07
N SER A 47 8.70 -35.13 -38.13
CA SER A 47 7.57 -35.40 -39.03
C SER A 47 8.02 -35.35 -40.48
N ARG A 48 8.87 -34.37 -40.87
CA ARG A 48 9.46 -34.27 -42.19
C ARG A 48 10.30 -35.52 -42.54
N THR A 49 11.18 -35.95 -41.63
CA THR A 49 12.01 -37.14 -41.82
C THR A 49 11.16 -38.40 -41.97
N ALA A 50 10.10 -38.51 -41.21
CA ALA A 50 9.16 -39.63 -41.28
C ALA A 50 8.46 -39.74 -42.63
N LEU A 51 8.02 -38.59 -43.17
CA LEU A 51 7.33 -38.50 -44.46
C LEU A 51 8.27 -38.68 -45.64
N TYR A 52 9.55 -38.26 -45.55
CA TYR A 52 10.53 -38.41 -46.62
C TYR A 52 11.17 -39.78 -46.70
N HIS A 53 11.45 -40.43 -45.59
CA HIS A 53 12.27 -41.63 -45.56
C HIS A 53 11.48 -42.85 -45.10
N TRP A 54 10.96 -42.83 -43.88
CA TRP A 54 10.45 -44.08 -43.24
C TRP A 54 9.17 -44.58 -43.89
N LEU A 55 8.25 -43.75 -44.31
CA LEU A 55 7.00 -44.17 -44.94
C LEU A 55 7.20 -44.62 -46.39
N PRO A 56 7.91 -43.90 -47.29
CA PRO A 56 8.17 -44.30 -48.64
C PRO A 56 9.01 -45.59 -48.73
N GLU A 57 9.99 -45.75 -47.83
CA GLU A 57 10.83 -46.95 -47.73
C GLU A 57 10.11 -48.13 -47.06
N LYS A 58 8.83 -47.99 -46.69
CA LYS A 58 8.01 -48.97 -45.97
C LYS A 58 8.63 -49.46 -44.65
N ASN A 59 9.47 -48.63 -44.04
CA ASN A 59 10.12 -48.90 -42.76
C ASN A 59 9.17 -48.57 -41.58
N TYR A 60 8.01 -49.26 -41.56
CA TYR A 60 6.94 -49.01 -40.59
C TYR A 60 7.39 -49.24 -39.16
N ARG A 61 8.34 -50.18 -38.91
CA ARG A 61 8.85 -50.44 -37.58
C ARG A 61 9.54 -49.18 -36.98
N VAL A 62 10.45 -48.58 -37.76
CA VAL A 62 11.13 -47.33 -37.30
C VAL A 62 10.13 -46.23 -37.16
N PHE A 63 9.21 -46.06 -38.11
CA PHE A 63 8.16 -45.05 -38.04
C PHE A 63 7.38 -45.10 -36.76
N PHE A 64 6.80 -46.27 -36.38
CA PHE A 64 6.00 -46.41 -35.19
C PHE A 64 6.82 -46.29 -33.90
N ILE A 65 8.08 -46.79 -33.87
CA ILE A 65 8.97 -46.59 -32.72
C ILE A 65 9.25 -45.09 -32.51
N VAL A 66 9.58 -44.37 -33.54
CA VAL A 66 9.86 -42.92 -33.42
C VAL A 66 8.59 -42.15 -33.04
N MET A 67 7.42 -42.48 -33.61
CA MET A 67 6.17 -41.86 -33.21
C MET A 67 5.82 -42.12 -31.73
N ALA A 68 6.12 -43.34 -31.20
CA ALA A 68 5.97 -43.62 -29.78
C ALA A 68 6.95 -42.81 -28.93
N VAL A 69 8.19 -42.63 -29.37
CA VAL A 69 9.17 -41.75 -28.69
C VAL A 69 8.72 -40.31 -28.72
N VAL A 70 8.18 -39.81 -29.83
CA VAL A 70 7.61 -38.45 -29.92
C VAL A 70 6.42 -38.30 -28.98
N ALA A 71 5.51 -39.28 -28.94
CA ALA A 71 4.39 -39.27 -28.00
C ALA A 71 4.87 -39.22 -26.53
N LEU A 72 5.90 -40.00 -26.18
CA LEU A 72 6.54 -39.94 -24.89
C LEU A 72 7.16 -38.58 -24.59
N ALA A 73 7.84 -37.97 -25.58
CA ALA A 73 8.42 -36.64 -25.47
C ALA A 73 7.33 -35.58 -25.18
N PHE A 74 6.14 -35.68 -25.80
CA PHE A 74 5.02 -34.79 -25.48
C PHE A 74 4.42 -35.05 -24.08
N VAL A 75 4.42 -36.27 -23.59
CA VAL A 75 4.05 -36.57 -22.18
C VAL A 75 5.07 -35.93 -21.22
N LEU A 76 6.36 -36.08 -21.52
CA LEU A 76 7.41 -35.40 -20.74
C LEU A 76 7.30 -33.88 -20.83
N ARG A 77 7.01 -33.34 -22.01
CA ARG A 77 6.73 -31.91 -22.20
C ARG A 77 5.57 -31.43 -21.32
N ALA A 78 4.50 -32.20 -21.20
CA ALA A 78 3.39 -31.86 -20.29
C ALA A 78 3.85 -31.80 -18.82
N GLY A 79 4.74 -32.74 -18.42
CA GLY A 79 5.38 -32.72 -17.10
C GLY A 79 6.26 -31.48 -16.90
N LEU A 80 7.08 -31.10 -17.91
CA LEU A 80 7.88 -29.87 -17.89
C LEU A 80 6.99 -28.65 -17.80
N TYR A 81 5.88 -28.60 -18.54
CA TYR A 81 4.91 -27.52 -18.50
C TYR A 81 4.29 -27.37 -17.10
N TYR A 82 3.98 -28.49 -16.42
CA TYR A 82 3.56 -28.47 -15.03
C TYR A 82 4.64 -27.86 -14.11
N ILE A 83 5.91 -28.23 -14.31
CA ILE A 83 7.03 -27.69 -13.53
C ILE A 83 7.15 -26.18 -13.75
N VAL A 84 7.12 -25.71 -14.98
CA VAL A 84 7.16 -24.27 -15.31
C VAL A 84 5.99 -23.54 -14.65
N THR A 85 4.76 -24.05 -14.81
CA THR A 85 3.59 -23.41 -14.22
C THR A 85 3.66 -23.37 -12.69
N TYR A 86 4.02 -24.46 -12.03
CA TYR A 86 4.01 -24.55 -10.56
C TYR A 86 5.24 -23.86 -9.94
N TRP A 87 6.45 -24.22 -10.40
CA TRP A 87 7.68 -23.70 -9.79
C TRP A 87 8.06 -22.31 -10.27
N GLY A 88 7.70 -21.95 -11.50
CA GLY A 88 7.86 -20.58 -12.00
C GLY A 88 6.98 -19.60 -11.23
N HIS A 89 5.67 -19.91 -11.04
CA HIS A 89 4.82 -19.09 -10.17
C HIS A 89 5.28 -19.10 -8.72
N THR A 90 5.80 -20.23 -8.20
CA THR A 90 6.38 -20.30 -6.85
C THR A 90 7.59 -19.36 -6.71
N PHE A 91 8.42 -19.26 -7.76
CA PHE A 91 9.51 -18.28 -7.79
C PHE A 91 8.95 -16.85 -7.70
N GLY A 92 7.98 -16.50 -8.53
CA GLY A 92 7.32 -15.19 -8.51
C GLY A 92 6.74 -14.86 -7.11
N ILE A 93 5.99 -15.77 -6.52
CA ILE A 93 5.39 -15.62 -5.18
C ILE A 93 6.46 -15.35 -4.10
N ARG A 94 7.61 -16.03 -4.15
CA ARG A 94 8.71 -15.82 -3.20
C ARG A 94 9.35 -14.44 -3.37
N VAL A 95 9.59 -14.02 -4.61
CA VAL A 95 10.09 -12.67 -4.92
C VAL A 95 9.12 -11.60 -4.41
N GLU A 96 7.81 -11.80 -4.64
CA GLU A 96 6.77 -10.92 -4.14
C GLU A 96 6.77 -10.83 -2.61
N ALA A 97 6.85 -11.96 -1.94
CA ALA A 97 6.85 -12.02 -0.48
C ALA A 97 8.06 -11.27 0.13
N ASP A 98 9.23 -11.39 -0.50
CA ASP A 98 10.44 -10.68 -0.03
C ASP A 98 10.31 -9.16 -0.27
N ILE A 99 9.86 -8.74 -1.45
CA ILE A 99 9.62 -7.32 -1.76
C ILE A 99 8.56 -6.74 -0.82
N ARG A 100 7.45 -7.46 -0.59
CA ARG A 100 6.37 -7.03 0.32
C ARG A 100 6.87 -6.88 1.75
N ARG A 101 7.70 -7.80 2.22
CA ARG A 101 8.30 -7.75 3.57
C ARG A 101 9.19 -6.52 3.72
N ASP A 102 10.09 -6.30 2.77
CA ASP A 102 11.00 -5.15 2.79
C ASP A 102 10.22 -3.84 2.74
N LEU A 103 9.22 -3.75 1.86
CA LEU A 103 8.37 -2.58 1.72
C LEU A 103 7.57 -2.29 2.99
N PHE A 104 6.95 -3.31 3.58
CA PHE A 104 6.18 -3.15 4.82
C PHE A 104 7.09 -2.73 5.99
N HIS A 105 8.27 -3.35 6.11
CA HIS A 105 9.26 -2.97 7.12
C HIS A 105 9.72 -1.51 6.95
N HIS A 106 10.01 -1.12 5.71
CA HIS A 106 10.38 0.27 5.41
C HIS A 106 9.26 1.26 5.74
N MET A 107 8.02 0.95 5.37
CA MET A 107 6.86 1.78 5.72
C MET A 107 6.72 1.96 7.23
N GLN A 108 6.96 0.93 8.05
CA GLN A 108 6.91 1.05 9.51
C GLN A 108 7.98 1.99 10.08
N ALA A 109 9.07 2.23 9.36
CA ALA A 109 10.12 3.16 9.77
C ALA A 109 9.85 4.62 9.38
N LEU A 110 8.89 4.88 8.47
CA LEU A 110 8.54 6.24 8.02
C LEU A 110 7.80 7.02 9.12
N GLY A 111 8.00 8.34 9.14
CA GLY A 111 7.41 9.25 10.12
C GLY A 111 5.93 9.61 9.83
N PHE A 112 5.32 10.35 10.75
CA PHE A 112 3.93 10.80 10.63
C PHE A 112 3.73 11.70 9.41
N ASP A 113 4.69 12.56 9.07
CA ASP A 113 4.70 13.42 7.90
C ASP A 113 4.41 12.67 6.59
N PHE A 114 4.93 11.45 6.47
CA PHE A 114 4.65 10.58 5.32
C PHE A 114 3.18 10.12 5.31
N TYR A 115 2.64 9.70 6.46
CA TYR A 115 1.27 9.20 6.56
C TYR A 115 0.21 10.30 6.44
N ASP A 116 0.54 11.53 6.84
CA ASP A 116 -0.34 12.69 6.67
C ASP A 116 -0.56 13.06 5.19
N ARG A 117 0.48 12.85 4.36
CA ARG A 117 0.43 13.12 2.91
C ARG A 117 -0.11 11.97 2.07
N ASN A 118 -0.07 10.75 2.60
CA ASN A 118 -0.40 9.55 1.83
C ASN A 118 -1.66 8.86 2.36
N ARG A 119 -2.61 8.61 1.48
CA ARG A 119 -3.84 7.90 1.85
C ARG A 119 -3.55 6.41 2.04
N THR A 120 -4.04 5.82 3.13
CA THR A 120 -3.88 4.40 3.47
C THR A 120 -4.27 3.47 2.31
N GLY A 121 -5.36 3.78 1.59
CA GLY A 121 -5.80 2.97 0.44
C GLY A 121 -4.79 2.96 -0.71
N GLN A 122 -4.05 4.06 -0.94
CA GLN A 122 -2.97 4.09 -1.94
C GLN A 122 -1.78 3.23 -1.50
N LEU A 123 -1.41 3.30 -0.22
CA LEU A 123 -0.33 2.48 0.35
C LEU A 123 -0.68 0.99 0.30
N MET A 124 -1.93 0.62 0.58
CA MET A 124 -2.41 -0.76 0.41
C MET A 124 -2.28 -1.24 -1.04
N SER A 125 -2.67 -0.41 -2.02
CA SER A 125 -2.50 -0.75 -3.45
C SER A 125 -1.04 -0.98 -3.83
N ARG A 126 -0.09 -0.23 -3.24
CA ARG A 126 1.35 -0.44 -3.46
C ARG A 126 1.84 -1.78 -2.90
N LEU A 127 1.30 -2.23 -1.75
CA LEU A 127 1.63 -3.52 -1.12
C LEU A 127 0.95 -4.73 -1.77
N THR A 128 -0.06 -4.52 -2.62
CA THR A 128 -0.86 -5.59 -3.25
C THR A 128 -0.78 -5.53 -4.77
N THR A 129 -1.54 -4.64 -5.42
CA THR A 129 -1.71 -4.60 -6.87
C THR A 129 -0.39 -4.30 -7.61
N ASP A 130 0.39 -3.32 -7.12
CA ASP A 130 1.65 -2.96 -7.77
C ASP A 130 2.68 -4.09 -7.67
N LEU A 131 2.71 -4.82 -6.55
CA LEU A 131 3.60 -5.97 -6.38
C LEU A 131 3.16 -7.16 -7.25
N PHE A 132 1.87 -7.39 -7.39
CA PHE A 132 1.36 -8.42 -8.29
C PHE A 132 1.82 -8.18 -9.74
N GLU A 133 1.64 -6.96 -10.27
CA GLU A 133 2.10 -6.61 -11.63
C GLU A 133 3.62 -6.76 -11.79
N LEU A 134 4.38 -6.44 -10.75
CA LEU A 134 5.83 -6.61 -10.71
C LEU A 134 6.22 -8.10 -10.71
N THR A 135 5.49 -8.93 -9.98
CA THR A 135 5.74 -10.38 -9.87
C THR A 135 5.41 -11.09 -11.17
N GLU A 136 4.32 -10.73 -11.82
CA GLU A 136 4.00 -11.22 -13.16
C GLU A 136 5.14 -10.94 -14.15
N LEU A 137 5.72 -9.74 -14.10
CA LEU A 137 6.91 -9.40 -14.89
C LEU A 137 8.13 -10.25 -14.52
N ALA A 138 8.33 -10.54 -13.22
CA ALA A 138 9.48 -11.31 -12.74
C ALA A 138 9.50 -12.73 -13.27
N HIS A 139 8.33 -13.37 -13.36
CA HIS A 139 8.14 -14.75 -13.78
C HIS A 139 7.93 -14.82 -15.30
N HIS A 140 6.84 -14.28 -15.81
CA HIS A 140 6.49 -14.38 -17.22
C HIS A 140 7.43 -13.60 -18.16
N GLY A 141 8.05 -12.53 -17.68
CA GLY A 141 8.95 -11.71 -18.50
C GLY A 141 10.09 -12.51 -19.12
N PRO A 142 10.98 -13.08 -18.32
CA PRO A 142 12.11 -13.87 -18.82
C PRO A 142 11.67 -15.17 -19.50
N GLU A 143 10.66 -15.87 -18.97
CA GLU A 143 10.13 -17.12 -19.55
C GLU A 143 9.59 -16.91 -20.95
N ASP A 144 8.60 -16.02 -21.12
CA ASP A 144 7.94 -15.78 -22.40
C ASP A 144 8.90 -15.24 -23.47
N LEU A 145 9.84 -14.38 -23.06
CA LEU A 145 10.88 -13.88 -23.95
C LEU A 145 11.80 -15.01 -24.40
N THR A 146 12.26 -15.88 -23.48
CA THR A 146 13.15 -16.99 -23.78
C THR A 146 12.48 -17.99 -24.72
N ILE A 147 11.27 -18.43 -24.40
CA ILE A 147 10.51 -19.36 -25.26
C ILE A 147 10.30 -18.74 -26.64
N SER A 148 9.86 -17.48 -26.70
CA SER A 148 9.54 -16.82 -27.98
C SER A 148 10.77 -16.64 -28.86
N VAL A 149 11.88 -16.20 -28.30
CA VAL A 149 13.13 -16.02 -29.06
C VAL A 149 13.65 -17.37 -29.59
N ILE A 150 13.74 -18.39 -28.74
CA ILE A 150 14.22 -19.71 -29.15
C ILE A 150 13.32 -20.31 -30.24
N THR A 151 12.00 -20.24 -30.04
CA THR A 151 11.05 -20.83 -31.01
C THR A 151 11.07 -20.10 -32.33
N ILE A 152 11.05 -18.74 -32.31
CA ILE A 152 11.04 -17.95 -33.56
C ILE A 152 12.37 -18.13 -34.33
N VAL A 153 13.51 -17.92 -33.66
CA VAL A 153 14.82 -18.01 -34.29
C VAL A 153 15.11 -19.45 -34.75
N GLY A 154 14.81 -20.43 -33.89
CA GLY A 154 15.00 -21.85 -34.19
C GLY A 154 14.16 -22.32 -35.39
N ALA A 155 12.86 -21.96 -35.39
CA ALA A 155 11.99 -22.34 -36.53
C ALA A 155 12.42 -21.65 -37.83
N LEU A 156 12.76 -20.36 -37.81
CA LEU A 156 13.29 -19.66 -39.00
C LEU A 156 14.59 -20.29 -39.49
N ALA A 157 15.51 -20.63 -38.60
CA ALA A 157 16.77 -21.28 -38.99
C ALA A 157 16.54 -22.64 -39.67
N VAL A 158 15.61 -23.45 -39.15
CA VAL A 158 15.25 -24.72 -39.78
C VAL A 158 14.54 -24.49 -41.12
N MET A 159 13.57 -23.60 -41.19
CA MET A 159 12.87 -23.29 -42.44
C MET A 159 13.81 -22.75 -43.50
N PHE A 160 14.79 -21.91 -43.15
CA PHE A 160 15.80 -21.39 -44.08
C PHE A 160 16.68 -22.49 -44.66
N ARG A 161 16.88 -23.55 -43.88
CA ARG A 161 17.68 -24.71 -44.31
C ARG A 161 16.91 -25.67 -45.24
N ILE A 162 15.57 -25.70 -45.13
CA ILE A 162 14.69 -26.52 -45.97
C ILE A 162 14.50 -25.84 -47.33
N GLU A 163 13.95 -24.61 -47.34
CA GLU A 163 13.76 -23.81 -48.56
C GLU A 163 13.86 -22.32 -48.22
N TRP A 164 14.99 -21.71 -48.55
CA TRP A 164 15.31 -20.33 -48.18
C TRP A 164 14.37 -19.28 -48.77
N ARG A 165 13.81 -19.52 -49.98
CA ARG A 165 12.88 -18.59 -50.65
C ARG A 165 11.58 -18.47 -49.86
N MET A 166 11.07 -19.60 -49.40
CA MET A 166 9.88 -19.62 -48.54
C MET A 166 10.16 -19.00 -47.17
N ALA A 167 11.32 -19.28 -46.58
CA ALA A 167 11.74 -18.67 -45.33
C ALA A 167 11.85 -17.14 -45.44
N ILE A 168 12.36 -16.60 -46.56
CA ILE A 168 12.39 -15.15 -46.83
C ILE A 168 10.95 -14.58 -46.92
N LEU A 169 10.05 -15.27 -47.64
CA LEU A 169 8.64 -14.83 -47.71
C LEU A 169 8.04 -14.64 -46.30
N ILE A 170 8.21 -15.62 -45.43
CA ILE A 170 7.75 -15.59 -44.07
C ILE A 170 8.46 -14.49 -43.27
N MET A 171 9.80 -14.37 -43.41
CA MET A 171 10.62 -13.36 -42.75
C MET A 171 10.25 -11.92 -43.13
N VAL A 172 9.70 -11.69 -44.32
CA VAL A 172 9.19 -10.39 -44.77
C VAL A 172 7.77 -10.13 -44.20
N ILE A 173 6.90 -11.13 -44.16
CA ILE A 173 5.52 -10.99 -43.69
C ILE A 173 5.47 -10.74 -42.20
N ILE A 174 6.28 -11.43 -41.37
CA ILE A 174 6.25 -11.31 -39.89
C ILE A 174 6.54 -9.89 -39.42
N PRO A 175 7.59 -9.16 -39.84
CA PRO A 175 7.82 -7.77 -39.45
C PRO A 175 6.69 -6.83 -39.86
N ILE A 176 6.12 -7.00 -41.05
CA ILE A 176 4.96 -6.21 -41.50
C ILE A 176 3.79 -6.40 -40.53
N PHE A 177 3.53 -7.66 -40.20
CA PHE A 177 2.52 -8.02 -39.21
C PHE A 177 2.78 -7.38 -37.83
N LEU A 178 4.02 -7.49 -37.34
CA LEU A 178 4.42 -6.91 -36.06
C LEU A 178 4.20 -5.39 -36.04
N VAL A 179 4.56 -4.68 -37.09
CA VAL A 179 4.35 -3.22 -37.23
C VAL A 179 2.85 -2.89 -37.14
N VAL A 180 2.00 -3.62 -37.88
CA VAL A 180 0.55 -3.41 -37.86
C VAL A 180 -0.02 -3.65 -36.45
N LEU A 181 0.42 -4.72 -35.75
CA LEU A 181 0.00 -5.01 -34.38
C LEU A 181 0.45 -3.92 -33.41
N LEU A 182 1.67 -3.40 -33.53
CA LEU A 182 2.16 -2.32 -32.68
C LEU A 182 1.36 -1.02 -32.88
N LEU A 183 0.96 -0.70 -34.12
CA LEU A 183 0.11 0.46 -34.41
C LEU A 183 -1.28 0.32 -33.77
N LEU A 184 -1.92 -0.85 -33.92
CA LEU A 184 -3.23 -1.13 -33.30
C LEU A 184 -3.17 -1.16 -31.79
N ARG A 185 -2.06 -1.65 -31.23
CA ARG A 185 -1.84 -1.67 -29.80
C ARG A 185 -1.88 -0.27 -29.17
N GLY A 186 -1.34 0.75 -29.84
CA GLY A 186 -1.40 2.13 -29.36
C GLY A 186 -2.84 2.62 -29.11
N GLY A 187 -3.77 2.21 -29.97
CA GLY A 187 -5.21 2.47 -29.81
C GLY A 187 -5.80 1.75 -28.60
N MET A 188 -5.50 0.45 -28.47
CA MET A 188 -5.97 -0.38 -27.36
C MET A 188 -5.43 0.11 -26.01
N SER A 189 -4.15 0.48 -25.94
CA SER A 189 -3.53 1.01 -24.72
C SER A 189 -4.19 2.32 -24.26
N ARG A 190 -4.41 3.28 -25.16
CA ARG A 190 -5.13 4.53 -24.84
C ARG A 190 -6.54 4.27 -24.34
N ALA A 191 -7.27 3.37 -24.99
CA ALA A 191 -8.61 2.99 -24.57
C ALA A 191 -8.61 2.27 -23.21
N SER A 192 -7.60 1.44 -22.92
CA SER A 192 -7.40 0.79 -21.62
C SER A 192 -7.18 1.81 -20.50
N VAL A 193 -6.30 2.80 -20.71
CA VAL A 193 -6.07 3.89 -19.74
C VAL A 193 -7.36 4.68 -19.48
N ALA A 194 -8.11 5.03 -20.52
CA ALA A 194 -9.38 5.72 -20.39
C ALA A 194 -10.40 4.89 -19.59
N ALA A 195 -10.49 3.58 -19.84
CA ALA A 195 -11.35 2.67 -19.09
C ALA A 195 -10.93 2.57 -17.61
N LYS A 196 -9.63 2.45 -17.32
CA LYS A 196 -9.09 2.44 -15.94
C LYS A 196 -9.42 3.74 -15.17
N GLN A 197 -9.30 4.91 -15.82
CA GLN A 197 -9.69 6.19 -15.21
C GLN A 197 -11.18 6.25 -14.87
N LYS A 198 -12.06 5.74 -15.75
CA LYS A 198 -13.50 5.69 -15.48
C LYS A 198 -13.87 4.64 -14.44
N THR A 199 -13.10 3.56 -14.33
CA THR A 199 -13.19 2.61 -13.21
C THR A 199 -12.87 3.30 -11.88
N GLY A 200 -11.82 4.13 -11.83
CA GLY A 200 -11.52 4.92 -10.63
C GLY A 200 -12.66 5.88 -10.26
N ALA A 201 -13.23 6.56 -11.24
CA ALA A 201 -14.35 7.49 -11.01
C ALA A 201 -15.62 6.80 -10.48
N ILE A 202 -15.99 5.64 -11.02
CA ILE A 202 -17.17 4.90 -10.52
C ILE A 202 -16.91 4.34 -9.12
N ASN A 203 -15.69 3.87 -8.83
CA ASN A 203 -15.33 3.40 -7.50
C ASN A 203 -15.41 4.52 -6.45
N ALA A 204 -14.97 5.74 -6.80
CA ALA A 204 -15.10 6.91 -5.92
C ALA A 204 -16.58 7.26 -5.65
N GLU A 205 -17.47 7.16 -6.67
CA GLU A 205 -18.90 7.39 -6.48
C GLU A 205 -19.55 6.31 -5.59
N ILE A 206 -19.16 5.04 -5.77
CA ILE A 206 -19.62 3.92 -4.93
C ILE A 206 -19.14 4.14 -3.49
N GLU A 207 -17.86 4.44 -3.28
CA GLU A 207 -17.29 4.70 -1.96
C GLU A 207 -18.01 5.86 -1.26
N SER A 208 -18.22 6.98 -1.96
CA SER A 208 -18.94 8.14 -1.44
C SER A 208 -20.38 7.79 -1.06
N GLY A 209 -21.10 7.07 -1.93
CA GLY A 209 -22.49 6.67 -1.70
C GLY A 209 -22.66 5.70 -0.54
N LEU A 210 -21.75 4.70 -0.42
CA LEU A 210 -21.81 3.71 0.66
C LEU A 210 -21.32 4.27 1.99
N SER A 211 -20.23 5.01 2.00
CA SER A 211 -19.71 5.66 3.22
C SER A 211 -20.68 6.72 3.75
N GLY A 212 -21.34 7.47 2.85
CA GLY A 212 -22.34 8.47 3.17
C GLY A 212 -23.76 7.95 3.36
N ILE A 213 -24.00 6.63 3.41
CA ILE A 213 -25.35 6.05 3.36
C ILE A 213 -26.27 6.56 4.48
N ARG A 214 -25.73 6.78 5.68
CA ARG A 214 -26.52 7.33 6.80
C ARG A 214 -27.02 8.74 6.49
N THR A 215 -26.21 9.59 5.89
CA THR A 215 -26.59 10.94 5.45
C THR A 215 -27.61 10.87 4.33
N VAL A 216 -27.38 10.02 3.32
CA VAL A 216 -28.33 9.81 2.23
C VAL A 216 -29.70 9.42 2.77
N LYS A 217 -29.76 8.47 3.72
CA LYS A 217 -31.00 8.03 4.38
C LYS A 217 -31.63 9.12 5.25
N ALA A 218 -30.82 9.86 6.02
CA ALA A 218 -31.32 10.93 6.88
C ALA A 218 -32.00 12.07 6.10
N PHE A 219 -31.53 12.34 4.87
CA PHE A 219 -32.10 13.39 4.02
C PHE A 219 -33.09 12.88 2.96
N GLY A 220 -33.33 11.56 2.87
CA GLY A 220 -34.21 10.96 1.87
C GLY A 220 -33.73 11.18 0.41
N ASN A 221 -32.41 11.29 0.21
CA ASN A 221 -31.80 11.67 -1.07
C ASN A 221 -31.27 10.46 -1.88
N GLU A 222 -31.82 9.26 -1.67
CA GLU A 222 -31.43 8.04 -2.39
C GLU A 222 -31.54 8.22 -3.91
N ARG A 223 -32.57 8.91 -4.37
CA ARG A 223 -32.80 9.17 -5.80
C ARG A 223 -31.69 10.02 -6.42
N ILE A 224 -31.20 11.02 -5.69
CA ILE A 224 -30.11 11.88 -6.16
C ILE A 224 -28.81 11.06 -6.25
N GLN A 225 -28.53 10.25 -5.24
CA GLN A 225 -27.35 9.40 -5.22
C GLN A 225 -27.41 8.35 -6.33
N GLN A 226 -28.58 7.75 -6.58
CA GLN A 226 -28.78 6.83 -7.69
C GLN A 226 -28.50 7.49 -9.05
N GLN A 227 -28.99 8.72 -9.27
CA GLN A 227 -28.72 9.45 -10.50
C GLN A 227 -27.24 9.73 -10.74
N ARG A 228 -26.49 10.08 -9.68
CA ARG A 228 -25.03 10.26 -9.76
C ARG A 228 -24.32 8.97 -10.15
N PHE A 229 -24.69 7.87 -9.49
CA PHE A 229 -24.15 6.56 -9.81
C PHE A 229 -24.47 6.16 -11.26
N ASP A 230 -25.71 6.33 -11.71
CA ASP A 230 -26.12 5.98 -13.08
C ASP A 230 -25.33 6.77 -14.14
N CYS A 231 -25.07 8.06 -13.89
CA CYS A 231 -24.23 8.89 -14.77
C CYS A 231 -22.79 8.37 -14.85
N ALA A 232 -22.19 8.06 -13.69
CA ALA A 232 -20.85 7.50 -13.62
C ALA A 232 -20.77 6.12 -14.29
N ASN A 233 -21.77 5.27 -14.08
CA ASN A 233 -21.89 3.94 -14.65
C ASN A 233 -22.05 3.96 -16.18
N GLU A 234 -22.85 4.88 -16.76
CA GLU A 234 -22.96 5.04 -18.22
C GLU A 234 -21.62 5.52 -18.83
N THR A 235 -20.93 6.41 -18.14
CA THR A 235 -19.60 6.87 -18.58
C THR A 235 -18.58 5.72 -18.55
N PHE A 236 -18.56 4.91 -17.49
CA PHE A 236 -17.75 3.70 -17.37
C PHE A 236 -18.08 2.70 -18.48
N LYS A 237 -19.37 2.40 -18.68
CA LYS A 237 -19.86 1.49 -19.73
C LYS A 237 -19.38 1.91 -21.12
N THR A 238 -19.46 3.21 -21.42
CA THR A 238 -19.03 3.76 -22.70
C THR A 238 -17.52 3.60 -22.90
N ALA A 239 -16.71 3.91 -21.89
CA ALA A 239 -15.27 3.76 -21.94
C ALA A 239 -14.87 2.28 -22.10
N LYS A 240 -15.53 1.37 -21.36
CA LYS A 240 -15.30 -0.07 -21.44
C LYS A 240 -15.68 -0.65 -22.81
N ARG A 241 -16.78 -0.19 -23.41
CA ARG A 241 -17.14 -0.54 -24.80
C ARG A 241 -16.08 -0.06 -25.80
N GLY A 242 -15.53 1.15 -25.60
CA GLY A 242 -14.43 1.67 -26.39
C GLY A 242 -13.18 0.78 -26.31
N PHE A 243 -12.79 0.36 -25.13
CA PHE A 243 -11.68 -0.59 -24.94
C PHE A 243 -11.93 -1.92 -25.66
N HIS A 244 -13.11 -2.55 -25.47
CA HIS A 244 -13.43 -3.81 -26.14
C HIS A 244 -13.54 -3.69 -27.66
N LYS A 245 -13.92 -2.52 -28.18
CA LYS A 245 -13.88 -2.26 -29.64
C LYS A 245 -12.46 -2.30 -30.19
N GLU A 246 -11.51 -1.63 -29.54
CA GLU A 246 -10.09 -1.64 -29.96
C GLU A 246 -9.45 -3.03 -29.74
N MET A 247 -9.78 -3.71 -28.65
CA MET A 247 -9.37 -5.10 -28.42
C MET A 247 -9.91 -6.06 -29.47
N GLY A 248 -11.17 -5.89 -29.87
CA GLY A 248 -11.78 -6.67 -30.96
C GLY A 248 -11.09 -6.44 -32.29
N ARG A 249 -10.76 -5.18 -32.63
CA ARG A 249 -9.96 -4.86 -33.82
C ARG A 249 -8.58 -5.53 -33.80
N PHE A 250 -7.90 -5.44 -32.67
CA PHE A 250 -6.59 -6.06 -32.48
C PHE A 250 -6.66 -7.58 -32.66
N ASN A 251 -7.58 -8.26 -32.00
CA ASN A 251 -7.73 -9.71 -32.05
C ASN A 251 -8.17 -10.19 -33.46
N ALA A 252 -9.10 -9.49 -34.08
CA ALA A 252 -9.56 -9.82 -35.44
C ALA A 252 -8.43 -9.65 -36.48
N THR A 253 -7.62 -8.59 -36.35
CA THR A 253 -6.48 -8.38 -37.21
C THR A 253 -5.41 -9.45 -37.01
N MET A 254 -5.16 -9.85 -35.75
CA MET A 254 -4.24 -10.94 -35.42
C MET A 254 -4.68 -12.26 -36.06
N GLU A 255 -5.95 -12.63 -35.93
CA GLU A 255 -6.51 -13.84 -36.53
C GLU A 255 -6.43 -13.80 -38.05
N LEU A 256 -6.78 -12.66 -38.66
CA LEU A 256 -6.64 -12.47 -40.10
C LEU A 256 -5.21 -12.69 -40.59
N PHE A 257 -4.22 -12.13 -39.88
CA PHE A 257 -2.83 -12.28 -40.27
C PHE A 257 -2.32 -13.71 -40.15
N VAL A 258 -2.68 -14.42 -39.06
CA VAL A 258 -2.35 -15.85 -38.92
C VAL A 258 -2.93 -16.65 -40.09
N THR A 259 -4.18 -16.37 -40.44
CA THR A 259 -4.84 -17.04 -41.57
C THR A 259 -4.18 -16.68 -42.90
N LEU A 260 -3.89 -15.39 -43.15
CA LEU A 260 -3.19 -14.95 -44.37
C LEU A 260 -1.77 -15.51 -44.46
N LEU A 261 -1.07 -15.65 -43.37
CA LEU A 261 0.25 -16.29 -43.35
C LEU A 261 0.16 -17.77 -43.80
N ASN A 262 -0.83 -18.52 -43.29
CA ASN A 262 -1.07 -19.88 -43.75
C ASN A 262 -1.42 -19.93 -45.26
N VAL A 263 -2.29 -19.03 -45.71
CA VAL A 263 -2.62 -18.93 -47.16
C VAL A 263 -1.40 -18.59 -47.98
N ALA A 264 -0.56 -17.64 -47.54
CA ALA A 264 0.68 -17.26 -48.22
C ALA A 264 1.67 -18.42 -48.31
N VAL A 265 1.77 -19.24 -47.26
CA VAL A 265 2.62 -20.45 -47.26
C VAL A 265 2.09 -21.50 -48.24
N ILE A 266 0.79 -21.74 -48.26
CA ILE A 266 0.19 -22.71 -49.19
C ILE A 266 0.34 -22.20 -50.63
N ALA A 267 0.06 -20.94 -50.92
CA ALA A 267 0.18 -20.35 -52.25
C ALA A 267 1.63 -20.25 -52.73
N GLY A 268 2.53 -19.74 -51.87
CA GLY A 268 3.96 -19.65 -52.16
C GLY A 268 4.62 -21.02 -52.31
N GLY A 269 4.26 -21.97 -51.44
CA GLY A 269 4.71 -23.36 -51.53
C GLY A 269 4.21 -24.03 -52.81
N GLY A 270 2.95 -23.86 -53.17
CA GLY A 270 2.40 -24.34 -54.45
C GLY A 270 3.15 -23.77 -55.64
N TRP A 271 3.46 -22.45 -55.61
CA TRP A 271 4.28 -21.83 -56.69
C TRP A 271 5.69 -22.39 -56.75
N LEU A 272 6.36 -22.60 -55.62
CA LEU A 272 7.69 -23.22 -55.57
C LEU A 272 7.66 -24.69 -55.99
N MET A 273 6.57 -25.43 -55.71
CA MET A 273 6.37 -26.78 -56.17
C MET A 273 6.24 -26.86 -57.73
N MET A 274 5.50 -25.93 -58.32
CA MET A 274 5.41 -25.83 -59.79
C MET A 274 6.78 -25.58 -60.45
N GLY A 275 7.67 -24.87 -59.74
CA GLY A 275 9.05 -24.62 -60.15
C GLY A 275 10.03 -25.76 -59.82
N GLY A 276 9.59 -26.84 -59.20
CA GLY A 276 10.43 -27.97 -58.79
C GLY A 276 11.41 -27.68 -57.66
N HIS A 277 11.17 -26.61 -56.89
CA HIS A 277 12.07 -26.18 -55.80
C HIS A 277 11.61 -26.67 -54.42
N MET A 278 10.40 -27.19 -54.29
CA MET A 278 9.77 -27.66 -53.04
C MET A 278 8.86 -28.83 -53.34
N ASP A 279 8.62 -29.69 -52.40
CA ASP A 279 7.61 -30.76 -52.50
C ASP A 279 6.52 -30.64 -51.43
N TYR A 280 5.56 -31.57 -51.47
CA TYR A 280 4.42 -31.55 -50.54
C TYR A 280 4.82 -31.81 -49.08
N VAL A 281 5.90 -32.56 -48.82
CA VAL A 281 6.39 -32.82 -47.44
C VAL A 281 6.99 -31.57 -46.84
N ASP A 282 7.74 -30.79 -47.63
CA ASP A 282 8.27 -29.51 -47.21
C ASP A 282 7.14 -28.53 -46.93
N LEU A 283 6.09 -28.46 -47.77
CA LEU A 283 4.93 -27.62 -47.53
C LEU A 283 4.22 -27.96 -46.24
N ILE A 284 4.01 -29.26 -45.95
CA ILE A 284 3.44 -29.71 -44.67
C ILE A 284 4.34 -29.26 -43.51
N THR A 285 5.66 -29.41 -43.65
CA THR A 285 6.62 -29.03 -42.62
C THR A 285 6.57 -27.52 -42.31
N PHE A 286 6.49 -26.68 -43.35
CA PHE A 286 6.32 -25.25 -43.18
C PHE A 286 5.00 -24.90 -42.49
N SER A 287 3.90 -25.57 -42.84
CA SER A 287 2.59 -25.35 -42.17
C SER A 287 2.63 -25.72 -40.67
N LEU A 288 3.35 -26.78 -40.31
CA LEU A 288 3.57 -27.16 -38.92
C LEU A 288 4.39 -26.09 -38.18
N TYR A 289 5.46 -25.55 -38.79
CA TYR A 289 6.25 -24.50 -38.16
C TYR A 289 5.46 -23.20 -38.02
N ILE A 290 4.60 -22.83 -38.96
CA ILE A 290 3.73 -21.64 -38.79
C ILE A 290 2.82 -21.79 -37.61
N THR A 291 2.23 -22.95 -37.38
CA THR A 291 1.42 -23.20 -36.19
C THR A 291 2.22 -22.99 -34.91
N THR A 292 3.49 -23.39 -34.89
CA THR A 292 4.42 -23.19 -33.79
C THR A 292 4.75 -21.70 -33.53
N PHE A 293 4.69 -20.84 -34.55
CA PHE A 293 4.94 -19.39 -34.42
C PHE A 293 3.81 -18.60 -33.72
N ILE A 294 2.58 -19.07 -33.79
CA ILE A 294 1.41 -18.29 -33.33
C ILE A 294 1.53 -17.93 -31.86
N THR A 295 1.85 -18.92 -31.02
CA THR A 295 1.95 -18.74 -29.57
C THR A 295 3.07 -17.75 -29.18
N PRO A 296 4.32 -17.88 -29.65
CA PRO A 296 5.39 -16.91 -29.40
C PRO A 296 5.05 -15.47 -29.82
N VAL A 297 4.42 -15.29 -30.96
CA VAL A 297 4.04 -13.95 -31.43
C VAL A 297 2.99 -13.34 -30.51
N ARG A 298 2.00 -14.11 -30.07
CA ARG A 298 0.99 -13.69 -29.11
C ARG A 298 1.61 -13.34 -27.76
N LYS A 299 2.55 -14.15 -27.26
CA LYS A 299 3.30 -13.89 -26.02
C LYS A 299 4.10 -12.59 -26.09
N LEU A 300 4.84 -12.35 -27.18
CA LEU A 300 5.58 -11.09 -27.39
C LEU A 300 4.68 -9.86 -27.43
N THR A 301 3.47 -10.00 -27.97
CA THR A 301 2.50 -8.91 -28.00
C THR A 301 2.02 -8.56 -26.58
N ASN A 302 1.75 -9.54 -25.75
CA ASN A 302 1.31 -9.35 -24.35
C ASN A 302 2.48 -8.87 -23.46
N PHE A 303 3.69 -9.32 -23.76
CA PHE A 303 4.91 -8.95 -23.01
C PHE A 303 5.08 -7.44 -22.85
N ALA A 304 4.81 -6.66 -23.89
CA ALA A 304 4.98 -5.21 -23.79
C ALA A 304 3.97 -4.53 -22.81
N GLU A 305 2.78 -5.11 -22.58
CA GLU A 305 1.85 -4.64 -21.53
C GLU A 305 2.34 -5.05 -20.14
N LEU A 306 2.71 -6.31 -20.00
CA LEU A 306 3.30 -6.87 -18.81
C LEU A 306 4.54 -6.07 -18.37
N PHE A 307 5.43 -5.76 -19.31
CA PHE A 307 6.62 -4.94 -19.06
C PHE A 307 6.26 -3.52 -18.63
N SER A 308 5.30 -2.87 -19.30
CA SER A 308 4.88 -1.51 -18.96
C SER A 308 4.27 -1.42 -17.55
N ASN A 309 3.37 -2.35 -17.21
CA ASN A 309 2.71 -2.37 -15.90
C ASN A 309 3.69 -2.74 -14.79
N GLY A 310 4.46 -3.81 -14.97
CA GLY A 310 5.44 -4.27 -13.98
C GLY A 310 6.54 -3.23 -13.75
N PHE A 311 7.02 -2.57 -14.82
CA PHE A 311 8.04 -1.53 -14.71
C PHE A 311 7.49 -0.27 -14.01
N ALA A 312 6.24 0.09 -14.24
CA ALA A 312 5.57 1.17 -13.49
C ALA A 312 5.42 0.82 -12.00
N GLY A 313 5.06 -0.43 -11.66
CA GLY A 313 5.04 -0.94 -10.29
C GLY A 313 6.43 -0.89 -9.64
N LEU A 314 7.47 -1.30 -10.38
CA LEU A 314 8.86 -1.21 -9.93
C LEU A 314 9.30 0.22 -9.61
N HIS A 315 8.95 1.19 -10.44
CA HIS A 315 9.27 2.59 -10.18
C HIS A 315 8.61 3.10 -8.90
N ARG A 316 7.32 2.81 -8.71
CA ARG A 316 6.59 3.19 -7.48
C ARG A 316 7.15 2.51 -6.23
N PHE A 317 7.57 1.26 -6.35
CA PHE A 317 8.27 0.53 -5.29
C PHE A 317 9.59 1.22 -4.93
N ILE A 318 10.43 1.54 -5.93
CA ILE A 318 11.73 2.19 -5.72
C ILE A 318 11.56 3.60 -5.15
N GLU A 319 10.59 4.36 -5.63
CA GLU A 319 10.25 5.69 -5.10
C GLU A 319 9.94 5.61 -3.60
N LEU A 320 9.10 4.65 -3.20
CA LEU A 320 8.72 4.47 -1.79
C LEU A 320 9.89 3.99 -0.94
N MET A 321 10.67 3.01 -1.40
CA MET A 321 11.89 2.54 -0.72
C MET A 321 13.01 3.60 -0.68
N GLY A 322 12.99 4.55 -1.60
CA GLY A 322 13.88 5.70 -1.64
C GLY A 322 13.45 6.86 -0.73
N THR A 323 12.25 6.80 -0.10
CA THR A 323 11.82 7.80 0.86
C THR A 323 12.62 7.63 2.16
N GLU A 324 13.32 8.67 2.59
CA GLU A 324 14.05 8.62 3.85
C GLU A 324 13.09 8.84 5.02
N PRO A 325 13.20 8.03 6.10
CA PRO A 325 12.51 8.34 7.34
C PRO A 325 12.95 9.71 7.86
N ALA A 326 11.99 10.62 8.06
CA ALA A 326 12.27 11.98 8.54
C ALA A 326 12.87 11.96 9.96
N ILE A 327 12.54 10.95 10.75
CA ILE A 327 12.97 10.81 12.13
C ILE A 327 13.68 9.47 12.29
N THR A 328 14.94 9.53 12.68
CA THR A 328 15.79 8.37 12.98
C THR A 328 16.58 8.62 14.26
N ASP A 329 17.09 7.56 14.84
CA ASP A 329 18.04 7.70 15.95
C ASP A 329 19.30 8.40 15.46
N ALA A 330 19.75 9.42 16.19
CA ALA A 330 21.04 10.03 15.94
C ALA A 330 22.17 9.02 16.21
N PRO A 331 23.32 9.13 15.53
CA PRO A 331 24.44 8.19 15.75
C PRO A 331 24.94 8.14 17.21
N ASP A 332 24.71 9.22 17.96
CA ASP A 332 25.06 9.40 19.36
C ASP A 332 23.86 9.25 20.32
N ALA A 333 22.70 8.77 19.81
CA ALA A 333 21.51 8.59 20.63
C ALA A 333 21.79 7.61 21.77
N ALA A 334 21.62 8.10 23.00
CA ALA A 334 21.84 7.32 24.21
C ALA A 334 20.58 6.60 24.66
N ALA A 335 20.77 5.45 25.33
CA ALA A 335 19.68 4.80 26.05
C ALA A 335 19.30 5.63 27.29
N MET A 336 17.99 5.70 27.56
CA MET A 336 17.46 6.41 28.75
C MET A 336 16.68 5.46 29.64
N PRO A 337 17.35 4.64 30.47
CA PRO A 337 16.70 3.54 31.19
C PRO A 337 15.81 3.99 32.34
N ALA A 338 16.04 5.20 32.90
CA ALA A 338 15.26 5.74 34.03
C ALA A 338 14.87 7.19 33.75
N VAL A 339 13.60 7.40 33.35
CA VAL A 339 13.03 8.72 33.10
C VAL A 339 12.28 9.18 34.34
N ARG A 340 12.62 10.39 34.86
CA ARG A 340 11.89 11.06 35.94
C ARG A 340 10.68 11.81 35.41
N GLY A 341 10.85 12.44 34.23
CA GLY A 341 9.80 13.07 33.47
C GLY A 341 9.74 14.60 33.55
N ALA A 342 10.85 15.30 33.85
CA ALA A 342 10.89 16.75 33.62
C ALA A 342 10.92 17.03 32.11
N ILE A 343 10.17 18.04 31.66
CA ILE A 343 10.10 18.41 30.24
C ILE A 343 10.50 19.87 30.09
N ASP A 344 11.49 20.14 29.24
CA ASP A 344 11.93 21.48 28.87
C ASP A 344 11.69 21.71 27.38
N VAL A 345 10.91 22.71 27.06
CA VAL A 345 10.67 23.23 25.70
C VAL A 345 11.38 24.58 25.62
N ASN A 346 12.43 24.68 24.79
CA ASN A 346 13.30 25.84 24.74
C ASN A 346 13.21 26.50 23.38
N ASP A 347 12.54 27.66 23.33
CA ASP A 347 12.43 28.54 22.15
C ASP A 347 12.01 27.79 20.88
N VAL A 348 10.97 26.94 21.00
CA VAL A 348 10.53 26.05 19.93
C VAL A 348 9.65 26.77 18.94
N SER A 349 10.06 26.73 17.68
CA SER A 349 9.25 27.03 16.51
C SER A 349 9.00 25.77 15.68
N PHE A 350 7.81 25.67 15.06
CA PHE A 350 7.45 24.52 14.26
C PHE A 350 6.54 24.87 13.10
N THR A 351 6.89 24.30 11.93
CA THR A 351 6.14 24.42 10.67
C THR A 351 5.89 23.01 10.12
N TYR A 352 4.64 22.67 9.78
CA TYR A 352 4.36 21.50 8.95
C TYR A 352 4.82 21.79 7.52
N ASP A 353 5.31 20.78 6.83
CA ASP A 353 5.87 20.92 5.48
C ASP A 353 4.89 21.63 4.52
N GLY A 354 5.34 22.74 3.94
CA GLY A 354 4.54 23.55 2.99
C GLY A 354 3.40 24.37 3.60
N ALA A 355 3.32 24.48 4.94
CA ALA A 355 2.31 25.26 5.66
C ALA A 355 2.90 26.52 6.31
N ASP A 356 2.03 27.34 6.89
CA ASP A 356 2.44 28.45 7.76
C ASP A 356 2.98 27.91 9.10
N GLU A 357 3.81 28.69 9.76
CA GLU A 357 4.35 28.37 11.07
C GLU A 357 3.23 28.22 12.09
N VAL A 358 3.22 27.10 12.84
CA VAL A 358 2.14 26.74 13.79
C VAL A 358 2.54 27.07 15.23
N LEU A 359 3.83 26.99 15.57
CA LEU A 359 4.35 27.35 16.88
C LEU A 359 5.47 28.38 16.72
N HIS A 360 5.43 29.44 17.53
CA HIS A 360 6.34 30.58 17.45
C HIS A 360 7.04 30.79 18.80
N HIS A 361 8.32 30.45 18.88
CA HIS A 361 9.18 30.72 20.04
C HIS A 361 8.58 30.27 21.39
N VAL A 362 8.05 29.04 21.43
CA VAL A 362 7.42 28.47 22.63
C VAL A 362 8.49 28.05 23.62
N THR A 363 8.42 28.59 24.85
CA THR A 363 9.29 28.18 25.97
C THR A 363 8.42 27.74 27.15
N LEU A 364 8.65 26.51 27.64
CA LEU A 364 7.89 25.87 28.71
C LEU A 364 8.76 24.93 29.50
N HIS A 365 8.68 25.00 30.82
CA HIS A 365 9.24 24.01 31.72
C HIS A 365 8.11 23.29 32.45
N VAL A 366 8.12 21.95 32.50
CA VAL A 366 7.17 21.11 33.25
C VAL A 366 7.96 20.28 34.26
N ALA A 367 7.66 20.48 35.55
CA ALA A 367 8.37 19.78 36.62
C ALA A 367 7.93 18.29 36.69
N VAL A 368 8.79 17.45 37.30
CA VAL A 368 8.47 16.04 37.54
C VAL A 368 7.19 15.92 38.38
N GLY A 369 6.24 15.12 37.89
CA GLY A 369 4.95 14.91 38.57
C GLY A 369 3.96 16.08 38.47
N GLU A 370 4.29 17.13 37.70
CA GLU A 370 3.39 18.25 37.46
C GLU A 370 2.31 17.89 36.43
N THR A 371 1.08 18.29 36.70
CA THR A 371 -0.05 18.22 35.75
C THR A 371 -0.30 19.60 35.16
N VAL A 372 -0.12 19.74 33.86
CA VAL A 372 -0.31 20.98 33.09
C VAL A 372 -1.50 20.83 32.14
N ALA A 373 -2.52 21.68 32.30
CA ALA A 373 -3.63 21.76 31.36
C ALA A 373 -3.29 22.73 30.22
N VAL A 374 -3.34 22.26 28.99
CA VAL A 374 -3.11 23.07 27.77
C VAL A 374 -4.48 23.46 27.20
N VAL A 375 -4.80 24.75 27.21
CA VAL A 375 -6.07 25.30 26.76
C VAL A 375 -5.88 26.36 25.68
N GLY A 376 -6.93 26.69 24.95
CA GLY A 376 -6.90 27.71 23.91
C GLY A 376 -7.85 27.42 22.75
N PRO A 377 -8.00 28.32 21.79
CA PRO A 377 -8.87 28.13 20.63
C PRO A 377 -8.44 26.96 19.76
N SER A 378 -9.39 26.45 18.96
CA SER A 378 -9.07 25.41 17.95
C SER A 378 -8.08 25.97 16.95
N GLY A 379 -7.09 25.18 16.51
CA GLY A 379 -6.02 25.63 15.62
C GLY A 379 -4.90 26.44 16.30
N GLY A 380 -4.95 26.66 17.63
CA GLY A 380 -3.94 27.46 18.34
C GLY A 380 -2.57 26.79 18.55
N GLY A 381 -2.35 25.54 18.10
CA GLY A 381 -1.05 24.84 18.22
C GLY A 381 -0.96 23.83 19.40
N LYS A 382 -2.03 23.62 20.17
CA LYS A 382 -2.03 22.73 21.36
C LYS A 382 -1.61 21.28 21.05
N SER A 383 -2.28 20.67 20.08
CA SER A 383 -2.00 19.28 19.69
C SER A 383 -0.62 19.15 19.06
N THR A 384 -0.18 20.17 18.30
CA THR A 384 1.15 20.22 17.72
C THR A 384 2.22 20.22 18.80
N LEU A 385 2.11 21.07 19.83
CA LEU A 385 3.05 21.09 20.96
C LEU A 385 3.14 19.71 21.63
N CYS A 386 2.00 19.06 21.86
CA CYS A 386 1.95 17.74 22.48
C CYS A 386 2.52 16.62 21.57
N GLN A 387 2.48 16.77 20.26
CA GLN A 387 3.04 15.79 19.30
C GLN A 387 4.55 15.91 19.13
N LEU A 388 5.14 17.08 19.41
CA LEU A 388 6.59 17.28 19.35
C LEU A 388 7.33 16.61 20.52
N ILE A 389 6.72 16.48 21.70
CA ILE A 389 7.36 15.90 22.89
C ILE A 389 7.73 14.42 22.68
N PRO A 390 6.85 13.52 22.14
CA PRO A 390 7.23 12.15 21.80
C PRO A 390 8.04 12.03 20.50
N ARG A 391 8.47 13.17 19.95
CA ARG A 391 9.21 13.26 18.70
C ARG A 391 8.49 12.54 17.56
N PHE A 392 7.18 12.87 17.37
CA PHE A 392 6.45 12.46 16.17
C PHE A 392 6.82 13.32 14.96
N TYR A 393 7.26 14.55 15.25
CA TYR A 393 7.91 15.49 14.32
C TYR A 393 9.12 16.12 15.03
N ASP A 394 10.13 16.50 14.29
CA ASP A 394 11.24 17.30 14.82
C ASP A 394 10.89 18.79 14.78
N VAL A 395 11.37 19.56 15.76
CA VAL A 395 11.18 21.01 15.81
C VAL A 395 11.93 21.70 14.65
N THR A 396 11.37 22.79 14.13
CA THR A 396 12.03 23.60 13.09
C THR A 396 13.18 24.40 13.70
N GLU A 397 12.93 25.03 14.85
CA GLU A 397 13.92 25.76 15.64
C GLU A 397 13.77 25.45 17.12
N GLY A 398 14.83 25.64 17.89
CA GLY A 398 14.83 25.37 19.33
C GLY A 398 15.11 23.91 19.67
N SER A 399 14.69 23.51 20.88
CA SER A 399 14.89 22.14 21.37
C SER A 399 13.83 21.72 22.39
N ILE A 400 13.60 20.40 22.46
CA ILE A 400 12.79 19.77 23.52
C ILE A 400 13.69 18.80 24.27
N ALA A 401 13.72 18.88 25.59
CA ALA A 401 14.50 17.98 26.42
C ALA A 401 13.63 17.27 27.45
N ILE A 402 14.00 16.03 27.78
CA ILE A 402 13.44 15.25 28.87
C ILE A 402 14.56 14.96 29.87
N ASP A 403 14.33 15.36 31.14
CA ASP A 403 15.32 15.28 32.20
C ASP A 403 16.68 15.91 31.81
N GLY A 404 16.64 17.02 31.04
CA GLY A 404 17.80 17.74 30.57
C GLY A 404 18.50 17.17 29.34
N VAL A 405 18.00 16.07 28.77
CA VAL A 405 18.55 15.46 27.53
C VAL A 405 17.63 15.79 26.36
N ASP A 406 18.18 16.39 25.28
CA ASP A 406 17.42 16.70 24.07
C ASP A 406 16.84 15.40 23.47
N VAL A 407 15.56 15.42 23.11
CA VAL A 407 14.85 14.24 22.56
C VAL A 407 15.48 13.70 21.28
N ARG A 408 16.25 14.52 20.56
CA ARG A 408 17.01 14.10 19.37
C ARG A 408 18.19 13.17 19.67
N HIS A 409 18.70 13.23 20.89
CA HIS A 409 19.82 12.41 21.38
C HIS A 409 19.37 11.25 22.29
N ILE A 410 18.04 11.02 22.40
CA ILE A 410 17.47 9.85 23.09
C ILE A 410 17.05 8.83 22.02
N ARG A 411 17.30 7.54 22.26
CA ARG A 411 16.80 6.47 21.39
C ARG A 411 15.28 6.52 21.33
N LEU A 412 14.72 6.49 20.13
CA LEU A 412 13.28 6.63 19.89
C LEU A 412 12.44 5.60 20.66
N ASP A 413 12.94 4.35 20.77
CA ASP A 413 12.24 3.31 21.52
C ASP A 413 12.14 3.64 23.01
N ASP A 414 13.21 4.17 23.62
CA ASP A 414 13.23 4.54 25.03
C ASP A 414 12.37 5.78 25.28
N LEU A 415 12.49 6.78 24.40
CA LEU A 415 11.66 7.99 24.44
C LEU A 415 10.17 7.64 24.37
N ARG A 416 9.76 6.87 23.37
CA ARG A 416 8.36 6.48 23.17
C ARG A 416 7.86 5.52 24.23
N ARG A 417 8.72 4.71 24.84
CA ARG A 417 8.38 3.85 25.98
C ARG A 417 8.08 4.69 27.22
N ALA A 418 8.83 5.76 27.44
CA ALA A 418 8.67 6.65 28.57
C ALA A 418 7.44 7.58 28.47
N ILE A 419 6.82 7.73 27.31
CA ILE A 419 5.68 8.62 27.09
C ILE A 419 4.44 7.81 26.73
N GLY A 420 3.35 8.00 27.49
CA GLY A 420 2.02 7.48 27.19
C GLY A 420 1.16 8.55 26.52
N VAL A 421 0.59 8.25 25.35
CA VAL A 421 -0.29 9.17 24.64
C VAL A 421 -1.69 8.58 24.53
N VAL A 422 -2.70 9.27 25.04
CA VAL A 422 -4.10 8.97 24.79
C VAL A 422 -4.61 10.00 23.78
N GLN A 423 -4.94 9.54 22.59
CA GLN A 423 -5.43 10.40 21.49
C GLN A 423 -6.95 10.58 21.58
N GLN A 424 -7.43 11.69 21.02
CA GLN A 424 -8.86 11.99 20.89
C GLN A 424 -9.60 10.88 20.12
N ASP A 425 -9.10 10.51 18.94
CA ASP A 425 -9.63 9.42 18.14
C ASP A 425 -8.90 8.11 18.47
N VAL A 426 -9.53 7.31 19.33
CA VAL A 426 -8.96 6.03 19.77
C VAL A 426 -8.99 5.01 18.65
N PHE A 427 -7.82 4.51 18.25
CA PHE A 427 -7.67 3.39 17.33
C PHE A 427 -7.58 2.06 18.09
N LEU A 428 -8.48 1.12 17.75
CA LEU A 428 -8.40 -0.28 18.19
C LEU A 428 -8.09 -1.19 17.01
N PHE A 429 -7.13 -2.08 17.23
CA PHE A 429 -6.80 -3.11 16.25
C PHE A 429 -7.91 -4.17 16.17
N ALA A 430 -8.12 -4.73 14.99
CA ALA A 430 -8.96 -5.90 14.82
C ALA A 430 -8.38 -7.06 15.63
N GLY A 431 -9.13 -7.55 16.61
CA GLY A 431 -8.69 -8.55 17.60
C GLY A 431 -9.61 -8.57 18.80
N THR A 432 -9.18 -9.18 19.89
CA THR A 432 -9.94 -9.24 21.14
C THR A 432 -9.73 -7.98 22.00
N VAL A 433 -10.58 -7.77 22.98
CA VAL A 433 -10.37 -6.72 24.01
C VAL A 433 -9.04 -6.94 24.72
N ARG A 434 -8.72 -8.20 25.06
CA ARG A 434 -7.47 -8.62 25.70
C ARG A 434 -6.25 -8.20 24.88
N ASP A 435 -6.24 -8.52 23.58
CA ASP A 435 -5.14 -8.17 22.67
C ASP A 435 -4.95 -6.66 22.59
N ASN A 436 -6.05 -5.93 22.56
CA ASN A 436 -6.03 -4.48 22.49
C ASN A 436 -5.46 -3.84 23.76
N ILE A 437 -5.75 -4.35 24.95
CA ILE A 437 -5.16 -3.86 26.21
C ILE A 437 -3.69 -4.29 26.30
N ARG A 438 -3.37 -5.56 25.97
CA ARG A 438 -2.01 -6.13 25.99
C ARG A 438 -1.06 -5.42 25.04
N TYR A 439 -1.57 -4.72 24.01
CA TYR A 439 -0.75 -3.90 23.11
C TYR A 439 0.10 -2.86 23.85
N GLY A 440 -0.31 -2.41 25.04
CA GLY A 440 0.48 -1.52 25.89
C GLY A 440 1.78 -2.14 26.41
N ARG A 441 1.78 -3.46 26.68
CA ARG A 441 2.94 -4.28 27.05
C ARG A 441 2.68 -5.74 26.61
N PRO A 442 3.25 -6.17 25.47
CA PRO A 442 2.97 -7.47 24.86
C PRO A 442 3.24 -8.68 25.77
N ASP A 443 4.22 -8.57 26.67
CA ASP A 443 4.63 -9.66 27.57
C ASP A 443 3.84 -9.70 28.88
N ALA A 444 2.78 -8.87 29.02
CA ALA A 444 1.97 -8.81 30.22
C ALA A 444 1.12 -10.08 30.42
N SER A 445 1.00 -10.52 31.68
CA SER A 445 0.11 -11.61 32.05
C SER A 445 -1.37 -11.23 31.94
N ASP A 446 -2.26 -12.21 31.94
CA ASP A 446 -3.71 -11.96 31.91
C ASP A 446 -4.17 -11.21 33.16
N GLU A 447 -3.59 -11.50 34.32
CA GLU A 447 -3.88 -10.82 35.58
C GLU A 447 -3.50 -9.32 35.52
N GLU A 448 -2.35 -8.98 34.92
CA GLU A 448 -1.94 -7.59 34.70
C GLU A 448 -2.87 -6.85 33.74
N VAL A 449 -3.33 -7.53 32.67
CA VAL A 449 -4.32 -6.99 31.73
C VAL A 449 -5.65 -6.71 32.44
N GLU A 450 -6.14 -7.63 33.26
CA GLU A 450 -7.37 -7.45 34.04
C GLU A 450 -7.23 -6.33 35.06
N ASN A 451 -6.09 -6.23 35.76
CA ASN A 451 -5.81 -5.14 36.68
C ASN A 451 -5.81 -3.77 36.00
N ALA A 452 -5.18 -3.68 34.81
CA ALA A 452 -5.23 -2.48 34.00
C ALA A 452 -6.66 -2.10 33.60
N ALA A 453 -7.49 -3.09 33.25
CA ALA A 453 -8.91 -2.87 32.92
C ALA A 453 -9.71 -2.37 34.16
N ARG A 454 -9.44 -2.88 35.36
CA ARG A 454 -10.06 -2.40 36.61
C ARG A 454 -9.69 -0.94 36.88
N ARG A 455 -8.43 -0.59 36.78
CA ARG A 455 -7.94 0.79 36.95
C ARG A 455 -8.50 1.75 35.90
N ALA A 456 -8.82 1.27 34.73
CA ALA A 456 -9.43 2.05 33.65
C ALA A 456 -10.96 2.07 33.69
N GLU A 457 -11.59 1.58 34.75
CA GLU A 457 -13.06 1.55 34.95
C GLU A 457 -13.81 0.85 33.77
N ILE A 458 -13.20 -0.17 33.16
CA ILE A 458 -13.80 -0.90 32.03
C ILE A 458 -14.04 -2.39 32.33
N TYR A 459 -13.53 -2.91 33.44
CA TYR A 459 -13.55 -4.33 33.78
C TYR A 459 -14.95 -4.93 33.77
N GLU A 460 -15.91 -4.28 34.47
CA GLU A 460 -17.30 -4.76 34.55
C GLU A 460 -18.00 -4.71 33.16
N ASP A 461 -17.72 -3.68 32.37
CA ASP A 461 -18.25 -3.60 31.02
C ASP A 461 -17.72 -4.75 30.16
N ILE A 462 -16.44 -5.14 30.30
CA ILE A 462 -15.84 -6.25 29.59
C ILE A 462 -16.48 -7.58 30.01
N LEU A 463 -16.68 -7.81 31.32
CA LEU A 463 -17.32 -9.02 31.81
C LEU A 463 -18.78 -9.15 31.34
N ALA A 464 -19.47 -8.05 31.12
CA ALA A 464 -20.81 -8.02 30.54
C ALA A 464 -20.86 -8.33 29.02
N MET A 465 -19.72 -8.33 28.33
CA MET A 465 -19.64 -8.69 26.91
C MET A 465 -19.80 -10.21 26.72
N PRO A 466 -20.29 -10.69 25.57
CA PRO A 466 -20.60 -12.12 25.35
C PRO A 466 -19.45 -13.08 25.62
N GLN A 467 -18.19 -12.65 25.37
CA GLN A 467 -16.99 -13.46 25.54
C GLN A 467 -15.98 -12.82 26.51
N GLY A 468 -16.41 -11.83 27.32
CA GLY A 468 -15.55 -11.11 28.25
C GLY A 468 -14.33 -10.50 27.53
N PHE A 469 -13.14 -10.74 28.06
CA PHE A 469 -11.88 -10.26 27.49
C PHE A 469 -11.57 -10.80 26.09
N ASP A 470 -12.14 -11.93 25.72
CA ASP A 470 -11.94 -12.55 24.41
C ASP A 470 -12.98 -12.09 23.38
N THR A 471 -13.82 -11.12 23.74
CA THR A 471 -14.77 -10.47 22.81
C THR A 471 -14.01 -9.77 21.68
N TYR A 472 -14.35 -10.09 20.44
CA TYR A 472 -13.80 -9.46 19.24
C TYR A 472 -14.36 -8.05 19.04
N VAL A 473 -13.50 -7.04 18.90
CA VAL A 473 -13.90 -5.63 18.85
C VAL A 473 -14.23 -5.10 17.45
N GLY A 474 -13.92 -5.89 16.40
CA GLY A 474 -14.08 -5.45 15.01
C GLY A 474 -13.01 -4.46 14.54
N GLU A 475 -13.08 -4.09 13.26
CA GLU A 475 -12.19 -3.06 12.72
C GLU A 475 -12.45 -1.71 13.39
N ARG A 476 -11.39 -1.05 13.87
CA ARG A 476 -11.47 0.23 14.61
C ARG A 476 -12.43 0.19 15.79
N GLY A 477 -12.71 -1.00 16.34
CA GLY A 477 -13.61 -1.16 17.48
C GLY A 477 -15.07 -0.80 17.17
N VAL A 478 -15.54 -1.02 15.95
CA VAL A 478 -16.89 -0.62 15.49
C VAL A 478 -18.01 -1.16 16.38
N LEU A 479 -17.77 -2.27 17.08
CA LEU A 479 -18.74 -2.93 17.98
C LEU A 479 -18.80 -2.32 19.39
N LEU A 480 -17.94 -1.35 19.70
CA LEU A 480 -17.83 -0.72 21.02
C LEU A 480 -18.35 0.71 21.01
N SER A 481 -18.89 1.17 22.16
CA SER A 481 -19.22 2.58 22.36
C SER A 481 -17.95 3.45 22.44
N GLY A 482 -18.08 4.77 22.18
CA GLY A 482 -16.97 5.71 22.27
C GLY A 482 -16.28 5.67 23.64
N GLY A 483 -17.05 5.62 24.72
CA GLY A 483 -16.53 5.54 26.09
C GLY A 483 -15.82 4.21 26.39
N GLN A 484 -16.28 3.10 25.84
CA GLN A 484 -15.59 1.80 25.95
C GLN A 484 -14.25 1.83 25.24
N LYS A 485 -14.20 2.36 24.00
CA LYS A 485 -12.93 2.52 23.26
C LYS A 485 -11.92 3.36 24.05
N GLN A 486 -12.36 4.49 24.59
CA GLN A 486 -11.49 5.39 25.33
C GLN A 486 -10.95 4.73 26.60
N ARG A 487 -11.78 4.02 27.37
CA ARG A 487 -11.34 3.30 28.57
C ARG A 487 -10.42 2.12 28.24
N ILE A 488 -10.57 1.44 27.10
CA ILE A 488 -9.61 0.44 26.61
C ILE A 488 -8.26 1.11 26.30
N ALA A 489 -8.25 2.28 25.66
CA ALA A 489 -7.02 3.03 25.43
C ALA A 489 -6.35 3.46 26.74
N ILE A 490 -7.11 3.89 27.73
CA ILE A 490 -6.60 4.19 29.07
C ILE A 490 -6.00 2.94 29.74
N ALA A 491 -6.65 1.76 29.61
CA ALA A 491 -6.13 0.48 30.10
C ALA A 491 -4.77 0.12 29.46
N ARG A 492 -4.58 0.39 28.15
CA ARG A 492 -3.28 0.25 27.49
C ARG A 492 -2.19 1.07 28.18
N ILE A 493 -2.51 2.30 28.56
CA ILE A 493 -1.53 3.20 29.20
C ILE A 493 -1.27 2.78 30.64
N PHE A 494 -2.28 2.31 31.39
CA PHE A 494 -2.07 1.71 32.71
C PHE A 494 -1.13 0.52 32.66
N LEU A 495 -1.27 -0.33 31.63
CA LEU A 495 -0.42 -1.51 31.44
C LEU A 495 1.01 -1.13 31.01
N LYS A 496 1.17 -0.08 30.20
CA LYS A 496 2.46 0.46 29.77
C LYS A 496 3.22 1.13 30.91
N ASP A 497 2.51 1.80 31.82
CA ASP A 497 3.00 2.50 33.01
C ASP A 497 4.14 3.53 32.77
N PRO A 498 3.95 4.50 31.89
CA PRO A 498 4.98 5.48 31.55
C PRO A 498 5.06 6.62 32.58
N PRO A 499 6.25 7.23 32.82
CA PRO A 499 6.42 8.38 33.72
C PRO A 499 5.85 9.69 33.15
N ILE A 500 5.69 9.81 31.85
CA ILE A 500 5.13 11.00 31.18
C ILE A 500 3.84 10.64 30.48
N LEU A 501 2.82 11.50 30.58
CA LEU A 501 1.52 11.33 29.96
C LEU A 501 1.15 12.54 29.10
N ILE A 502 0.60 12.27 27.94
CA ILE A 502 -0.05 13.25 27.06
C ILE A 502 -1.48 12.78 26.84
N LEU A 503 -2.44 13.53 27.35
CA LEU A 503 -3.86 13.19 27.28
C LEU A 503 -4.57 14.21 26.41
N ASP A 504 -5.21 13.75 25.32
CA ASP A 504 -6.07 14.59 24.48
C ASP A 504 -7.53 14.29 24.82
N GLU A 505 -8.17 15.24 25.54
CA GLU A 505 -9.49 15.08 26.10
C GLU A 505 -10.58 15.45 25.09
N ALA A 506 -11.18 14.46 24.43
CA ALA A 506 -12.40 14.65 23.65
C ALA A 506 -13.52 13.72 24.11
N THR A 507 -14.34 14.23 24.99
CA THR A 507 -15.48 13.48 25.59
C THR A 507 -16.83 14.08 25.20
N SER A 508 -16.88 14.89 24.15
CA SER A 508 -18.06 15.74 23.79
C SER A 508 -19.34 14.98 23.38
N ALA A 509 -19.31 13.65 23.30
CA ALA A 509 -20.46 12.83 22.90
C ALA A 509 -20.80 11.68 23.87
N LEU A 510 -20.35 11.77 25.14
CA LEU A 510 -20.55 10.72 26.14
C LEU A 510 -21.62 11.11 27.15
N ASP A 511 -22.31 10.10 27.68
CA ASP A 511 -23.20 10.29 28.81
C ASP A 511 -22.41 10.64 30.09
N SER A 512 -23.05 11.33 31.03
CA SER A 512 -22.42 11.85 32.27
C SER A 512 -21.82 10.77 33.18
N VAL A 513 -22.37 9.55 33.16
CA VAL A 513 -21.86 8.43 33.98
C VAL A 513 -20.57 7.88 33.39
N THR A 514 -20.57 7.63 32.09
CA THR A 514 -19.37 7.17 31.33
C THR A 514 -18.27 8.23 31.44
N GLU A 515 -18.62 9.49 31.32
CA GLU A 515 -17.72 10.61 31.50
C GLU A 515 -17.04 10.63 32.85
N ALA A 516 -17.82 10.50 33.95
CA ALA A 516 -17.27 10.46 35.30
C ALA A 516 -16.28 9.29 35.49
N LYS A 517 -16.56 8.12 34.92
CA LYS A 517 -15.64 6.97 34.93
C LYS A 517 -14.33 7.28 34.20
N ILE A 518 -14.39 7.91 33.01
CA ILE A 518 -13.21 8.28 32.24
C ILE A 518 -12.38 9.32 33.00
N GLN A 519 -13.02 10.34 33.56
CA GLN A 519 -12.34 11.36 34.37
C GLN A 519 -11.64 10.74 35.59
N HIS A 520 -12.33 9.86 36.34
CA HIS A 520 -11.72 9.15 37.43
C HIS A 520 -10.52 8.29 37.01
N ALA A 521 -10.63 7.62 35.87
CA ALA A 521 -9.51 6.85 35.30
C ALA A 521 -8.32 7.75 34.89
N PHE A 522 -8.59 8.95 34.34
CA PHE A 522 -7.53 9.93 34.02
C PHE A 522 -6.87 10.48 35.29
N ASP A 523 -7.65 10.82 36.33
CA ASP A 523 -7.11 11.31 37.60
C ASP A 523 -6.22 10.26 38.28
N LEU A 524 -6.63 8.97 38.24
CA LEU A 524 -5.82 7.86 38.73
C LEU A 524 -4.53 7.67 37.87
N LEU A 525 -4.67 7.83 36.57
CA LEU A 525 -3.53 7.67 35.64
C LEU A 525 -2.50 8.78 35.83
N ALA A 526 -2.92 10.03 36.05
CA ALA A 526 -2.06 11.20 36.22
C ALA A 526 -1.28 11.21 37.56
N ARG A 527 -1.74 10.51 38.59
CA ARG A 527 -1.09 10.51 39.91
C ARG A 527 0.35 10.05 39.87
N GLY A 528 1.26 10.93 40.35
CA GLY A 528 2.69 10.65 40.40
C GLY A 528 3.41 10.66 39.06
N ARG A 529 2.78 11.13 37.99
CA ARG A 529 3.35 11.24 36.65
C ARG A 529 3.32 12.68 36.15
N THR A 530 4.29 13.03 35.33
CA THR A 530 4.26 14.30 34.61
C THR A 530 3.22 14.23 33.50
N THR A 531 2.21 15.14 33.55
CA THR A 531 1.06 15.01 32.67
C THR A 531 0.77 16.32 31.94
N LEU A 532 0.67 16.26 30.61
CA LEU A 532 0.11 17.33 29.80
C LEU A 532 -1.28 16.90 29.33
N ILE A 533 -2.29 17.73 29.58
CA ILE A 533 -3.68 17.45 29.20
C ILE A 533 -4.17 18.54 28.27
N ILE A 534 -4.51 18.20 27.02
CA ILE A 534 -5.25 19.12 26.15
C ILE A 534 -6.69 19.12 26.65
N ALA A 535 -7.00 20.12 27.48
CA ALA A 535 -8.25 20.14 28.21
C ALA A 535 -9.31 20.95 27.45
N HIS A 536 -10.47 20.35 27.31
CA HIS A 536 -11.69 20.95 26.77
C HIS A 536 -12.78 21.12 27.86
N ARG A 537 -12.53 20.63 29.09
CA ARG A 537 -13.49 20.65 30.21
C ARG A 537 -12.98 21.44 31.39
N LEU A 538 -13.89 22.19 31.97
CA LEU A 538 -13.60 23.02 33.15
C LEU A 538 -13.14 22.21 34.36
N SER A 539 -13.69 21.01 34.57
CA SER A 539 -13.29 20.11 35.66
C SER A 539 -11.81 19.75 35.58
N THR A 540 -11.35 19.32 34.42
CA THR A 540 -9.95 18.96 34.16
C THR A 540 -9.02 20.16 34.25
N ILE A 541 -9.45 21.33 33.74
CA ILE A 541 -8.69 22.57 33.81
C ILE A 541 -8.47 23.00 35.27
N ARG A 542 -9.51 22.88 36.11
CA ARG A 542 -9.44 23.29 37.51
C ARG A 542 -8.59 22.38 38.39
N SER A 543 -8.50 21.09 38.07
CA SER A 543 -7.70 20.12 38.83
C SER A 543 -6.21 20.14 38.47
N ALA A 544 -5.81 20.81 37.41
CA ALA A 544 -4.41 20.92 36.98
C ALA A 544 -3.60 21.83 37.94
N HIS A 545 -2.33 21.48 38.15
CA HIS A 545 -1.40 22.29 38.94
C HIS A 545 -1.15 23.65 38.27
N ARG A 546 -1.09 23.65 36.95
CA ARG A 546 -0.86 24.85 36.13
C ARG A 546 -1.64 24.76 34.82
N ILE A 547 -2.10 25.90 34.34
CA ILE A 547 -2.79 26.06 33.07
C ILE A 547 -1.87 26.81 32.11
N LEU A 548 -1.80 26.36 30.89
CA LEU A 548 -1.07 26.96 29.79
C LEU A 548 -2.07 27.37 28.70
N VAL A 549 -2.18 28.66 28.45
CA VAL A 549 -3.06 29.17 27.39
C VAL A 549 -2.23 29.34 26.10
N VAL A 550 -2.54 28.53 25.10
CA VAL A 550 -1.89 28.58 23.78
C VAL A 550 -2.81 29.28 22.80
N GLN A 551 -2.36 30.38 22.24
CA GLN A 551 -3.09 31.18 21.25
C GLN A 551 -2.14 31.61 20.15
N GLU A 552 -2.54 31.44 18.89
CA GLU A 552 -1.74 31.82 17.71
C GLU A 552 -0.29 31.29 17.78
N GLY A 553 -0.14 30.02 18.15
CA GLY A 553 1.16 29.37 18.22
C GLY A 553 2.08 29.82 19.36
N ARG A 554 1.60 30.62 20.31
CA ARG A 554 2.39 31.17 21.43
C ARG A 554 1.74 30.87 22.78
N ILE A 555 2.54 30.86 23.83
CA ILE A 555 2.03 30.83 25.21
C ILE A 555 1.59 32.25 25.56
N ALA A 556 0.28 32.48 25.54
CA ALA A 556 -0.31 33.78 25.87
C ALA A 556 -0.33 34.03 27.39
N GLU A 557 -0.67 32.99 28.15
CA GLU A 557 -0.76 33.08 29.61
C GLU A 557 -0.38 31.73 30.25
N GLN A 558 0.17 31.80 31.47
CA GLN A 558 0.37 30.61 32.30
C GLN A 558 0.17 30.96 33.78
N GLY A 559 -0.35 30.02 34.57
CA GLY A 559 -0.58 30.18 36.01
C GLY A 559 -1.61 29.20 36.52
N SER A 560 -1.97 29.31 37.81
CA SER A 560 -3.07 28.56 38.40
C SER A 560 -4.44 29.08 37.93
N HIS A 561 -5.49 28.31 38.13
CA HIS A 561 -6.86 28.69 37.80
C HIS A 561 -7.25 30.04 38.42
N GLU A 562 -6.95 30.23 39.70
CA GLU A 562 -7.29 31.47 40.42
C GLU A 562 -6.47 32.67 39.96
N GLU A 563 -5.19 32.47 39.68
CA GLU A 563 -4.32 33.54 39.18
C GLU A 563 -4.77 34.05 37.82
N LEU A 564 -5.08 33.12 36.90
CA LEU A 564 -5.51 33.48 35.56
C LEU A 564 -6.88 34.13 35.50
N LEU A 565 -7.80 33.71 36.37
CA LEU A 565 -9.10 34.40 36.53
C LEU A 565 -8.93 35.83 37.03
N ARG A 566 -8.03 36.06 38.00
CA ARG A 566 -7.75 37.43 38.49
C ARG A 566 -7.11 38.34 37.43
N LYS A 567 -6.35 37.79 36.52
CA LYS A 567 -5.73 38.55 35.39
C LYS A 567 -6.75 39.06 34.37
N GLN A 568 -7.97 38.51 34.33
CA GLN A 568 -9.05 38.88 33.39
C GLN A 568 -8.60 38.82 31.92
N GLY A 569 -7.63 37.93 31.57
CA GLY A 569 -6.98 37.81 30.26
C GLY A 569 -7.68 36.81 29.34
N ALA A 570 -6.88 36.17 28.46
CA ALA A 570 -7.37 35.18 27.50
C ALA A 570 -8.04 33.98 28.19
N TYR A 571 -7.47 33.50 29.32
CA TYR A 571 -8.05 32.42 30.08
C TYR A 571 -9.44 32.78 30.64
N ALA A 572 -9.57 33.95 31.25
CA ALA A 572 -10.85 34.38 31.83
C ALA A 572 -11.95 34.48 30.78
N ARG A 573 -11.63 34.99 29.59
CA ARG A 573 -12.56 35.01 28.43
C ARG A 573 -12.99 33.60 28.02
N LEU A 574 -12.05 32.66 27.85
CA LEU A 574 -12.36 31.26 27.52
C LEU A 574 -13.25 30.61 28.61
N TYR A 575 -12.91 30.82 29.87
CA TYR A 575 -13.66 30.29 31.01
C TYR A 575 -15.09 30.82 31.04
N HIS A 576 -15.31 32.13 30.87
CA HIS A 576 -16.64 32.73 30.85
C HIS A 576 -17.48 32.24 29.66
N THR A 577 -16.87 32.13 28.48
CA THR A 577 -17.56 31.62 27.29
C THR A 577 -18.02 30.16 27.48
N GLN A 578 -17.22 29.33 28.13
CA GLN A 578 -17.58 27.93 28.38
C GLN A 578 -18.63 27.77 29.50
N ASN A 579 -18.61 28.64 30.52
CA ASN A 579 -19.56 28.58 31.65
C ASN A 579 -20.95 29.15 31.31
N LEU A 580 -21.04 30.18 30.46
CA LEU A 580 -22.28 30.89 30.24
C LEU A 580 -23.13 30.35 29.09
N GLY A 581 -22.60 29.50 28.22
CA GLY A 581 -23.34 29.05 27.01
C GLY A 581 -23.86 30.19 26.12
N GLU A 582 -23.50 31.43 26.44
CA GLU A 582 -23.88 32.63 25.74
C GLU A 582 -22.64 33.31 25.12
N ILE A 583 -22.62 33.38 23.80
CA ILE A 583 -21.80 34.34 23.10
C ILE A 583 -22.38 35.70 23.42
N PRO A 584 -21.66 36.66 24.01
CA PRO A 584 -22.13 38.03 24.03
C PRO A 584 -22.15 38.50 22.56
N TYR A 585 -23.36 38.60 21.99
CA TYR A 585 -23.54 39.46 20.83
C TYR A 585 -23.14 40.86 21.30
N GLU A 586 -22.00 41.38 20.82
CA GLU A 586 -21.79 42.83 20.80
C GLU A 586 -22.91 43.38 19.90
N THR A 587 -23.95 43.87 20.58
CA THR A 587 -24.92 44.78 19.97
C THR A 587 -24.11 45.98 19.55
N GLY A 588 -23.85 46.06 18.23
CA GLY A 588 -23.37 47.28 17.63
C GLY A 588 -24.43 48.38 17.80
N GLU A 589 -24.31 49.11 18.89
CA GLU A 589 -24.99 50.41 19.05
C GLU A 589 -24.17 51.50 18.34
N ASP A 590 -24.89 52.18 17.48
CA ASP A 590 -24.71 53.56 17.02
C ASP A 590 -23.48 53.94 16.19
N ARG A 591 -23.71 53.87 14.88
CA ARG A 591 -23.25 55.00 14.00
C ARG A 591 -24.43 55.46 13.13
N SER A 592 -25.36 56.17 13.72
CA SER A 592 -26.13 57.20 13.10
C SER A 592 -25.60 58.53 13.65
N ASP A 593 -24.84 59.25 12.84
CA ASP A 593 -24.78 60.71 12.68
C ASP A 593 -23.38 61.10 12.14
N GLN A 594 -23.25 61.26 10.89
CA GLN A 594 -22.86 62.43 10.12
C GLN A 594 -22.60 62.07 8.64
#